data_b981f814abd61b9739d8c9baea55957f
#
_entry.id   b981f814abd61b9739d8c9baea55957f
#
_cell.length_a   1.000
_cell.length_b   1.000
_cell.length_c   1.000
_cell.angle_alpha   90.00
_cell.angle_beta   90.00
_cell.angle_gamma   90.00
#
_symmetry.space_group_name_H-M   'P 1'
#
loop_
_entity.id
_entity.type
_entity.pdbx_description
1 polymer ?
#
loop_
_entity_poly.entity_id
_entity_poly.type
_entity_poly.pdbx_seq_one_letter_code
_entity_poly.pdbx_strand_id
1 'polypeptide(L)'
;VNSGNTIVWNTSATYQNNVFGIARDNNGALYQKQSRSENRNQKLIIGAGNSLANTNAANTNTLTDGQFLLVGDNGLKQSLTTPLAYTGGSNGDVNYRFEAVWKVQNTGAVGNVTVAWPKGIKNLYLVQSSDQTFAGGNTYTPMSTEVTVNGVVYNTANVTLANGQFFTLAGYLHAPGGVVSSLWYRADKGLAPATGAVTSWTD
;
A
#
# COMPACT_ATOMS: atom_id res chain seq x y z
N VAL A 1 22.96 5.01 -3.55
CA VAL A 1 23.49 5.05 -4.94
C VAL A 1 23.60 3.63 -5.47
N ASN A 2 23.57 3.46 -6.80
CA ASN A 2 23.88 2.21 -7.47
C ASN A 2 25.41 2.06 -7.72
N SER A 3 25.83 0.98 -8.37
CA SER A 3 27.24 0.73 -8.72
C SER A 3 27.86 1.81 -9.63
N GLY A 4 27.04 2.57 -10.37
CA GLY A 4 27.45 3.70 -11.22
C GLY A 4 27.35 5.06 -10.55
N ASN A 5 27.25 5.13 -9.20
CA ASN A 5 27.07 6.36 -8.42
C ASN A 5 25.79 7.16 -8.72
N THR A 6 24.81 6.59 -9.41
CA THR A 6 23.52 7.23 -9.61
C THR A 6 22.71 7.16 -8.32
N ILE A 7 22.08 8.27 -7.93
CA ILE A 7 21.18 8.32 -6.76
C ILE A 7 19.88 7.58 -7.14
N VAL A 8 19.63 6.44 -6.51
CA VAL A 8 18.43 5.62 -6.72
C VAL A 8 17.39 5.81 -5.62
N TRP A 9 17.76 6.48 -4.53
CA TRP A 9 16.87 6.92 -3.48
C TRP A 9 17.33 8.25 -2.91
N ASN A 10 16.53 9.29 -3.11
CA ASN A 10 16.71 10.57 -2.44
C ASN A 10 16.08 10.51 -1.06
N THR A 11 16.94 10.58 -0.03
CA THR A 11 16.47 10.62 1.34
C THR A 11 15.54 11.81 1.54
N SER A 12 14.38 11.54 2.14
CA SER A 12 13.42 12.55 2.54
C SER A 12 13.18 12.36 4.03
N ALA A 13 13.25 13.41 4.83
CA ALA A 13 13.00 13.31 6.26
C ALA A 13 11.64 12.66 6.59
N THR A 14 10.66 12.81 5.73
CA THR A 14 9.31 12.23 5.92
C THR A 14 9.21 10.79 5.44
N TYR A 15 9.83 10.43 4.29
CA TYR A 15 9.62 9.15 3.62
C TYR A 15 10.83 8.21 3.68
N GLN A 16 11.62 8.29 4.73
CA GLN A 16 12.82 7.45 4.93
C GLN A 16 12.54 6.15 5.69
N ASN A 17 11.27 5.92 6.10
CA ASN A 17 10.93 4.74 6.87
C ASN A 17 10.66 3.56 5.95
N ASN A 18 11.06 2.37 6.40
CA ASN A 18 10.73 1.10 5.76
C ASN A 18 11.05 1.04 4.26
N VAL A 19 12.14 1.68 3.83
CA VAL A 19 12.54 1.76 2.42
C VAL A 19 12.83 0.37 1.88
N PHE A 20 12.20 0.02 0.77
CA PHE A 20 12.41 -1.23 0.04
C PHE A 20 12.05 -1.06 -1.44
N GLY A 21 12.33 -2.07 -2.25
CA GLY A 21 11.95 -2.01 -3.66
C GLY A 21 12.55 -3.11 -4.50
N ILE A 22 12.41 -2.96 -5.80
CA ILE A 22 12.90 -3.87 -6.83
C ILE A 22 13.96 -3.17 -7.68
N ALA A 23 14.96 -3.93 -8.11
CA ALA A 23 16.08 -3.34 -8.84
C ALA A 23 16.88 -4.37 -9.63
N ARG A 24 17.55 -3.89 -10.65
CA ARG A 24 18.65 -4.60 -11.32
C ARG A 24 19.85 -3.70 -11.49
N ASP A 25 21.00 -4.16 -11.02
CA ASP A 25 22.31 -3.54 -11.16
C ASP A 25 23.34 -4.64 -11.42
N ASN A 26 23.69 -4.85 -12.66
CA ASN A 26 24.57 -5.94 -13.06
C ASN A 26 25.96 -5.80 -12.46
N ASN A 27 26.51 -4.58 -12.38
CA ASN A 27 27.82 -4.34 -11.80
C ASN A 27 27.82 -4.52 -10.27
N GLY A 28 26.67 -4.25 -9.63
CA GLY A 28 26.45 -4.50 -8.21
C GLY A 28 25.99 -5.92 -7.88
N ALA A 29 25.91 -6.81 -8.87
CA ALA A 29 25.34 -8.17 -8.73
C ALA A 29 23.96 -8.21 -8.06
N LEU A 30 23.16 -7.16 -8.27
CA LEU A 30 21.80 -7.04 -7.71
C LEU A 30 20.76 -7.39 -8.77
N TYR A 31 19.89 -8.35 -8.44
CA TYR A 31 18.71 -8.64 -9.24
C TYR A 31 17.53 -9.00 -8.33
N GLN A 32 16.88 -7.96 -7.82
CA GLN A 32 15.73 -8.05 -6.93
C GLN A 32 14.44 -7.80 -7.72
N LYS A 33 13.70 -8.86 -8.04
CA LYS A 33 12.46 -8.80 -8.83
C LYS A 33 11.20 -8.62 -8.01
N GLN A 34 11.25 -8.99 -6.73
CA GLN A 34 10.17 -8.72 -5.77
C GLN A 34 10.74 -8.51 -4.38
N SER A 35 10.10 -7.68 -3.58
CA SER A 35 10.60 -7.27 -2.27
C SER A 35 9.50 -6.80 -1.34
N ARG A 36 9.77 -6.85 -0.05
CA ARG A 36 9.02 -6.17 1.01
C ARG A 36 10.03 -5.63 2.02
N SER A 37 9.62 -4.66 2.84
CA SER A 37 10.45 -4.24 3.96
C SER A 37 10.57 -5.37 5.00
N GLU A 38 11.77 -5.57 5.54
CA GLU A 38 12.03 -6.55 6.61
C GLU A 38 11.63 -6.04 8.01
N ASN A 39 11.23 -4.77 8.13
CA ASN A 39 10.76 -4.24 9.40
C ASN A 39 9.49 -4.95 9.86
N ARG A 40 9.37 -5.13 11.18
CA ARG A 40 8.18 -5.76 11.77
C ARG A 40 6.91 -5.01 11.35
N ASN A 41 5.85 -5.76 11.08
CA ASN A 41 4.53 -5.27 10.64
C ASN A 41 4.48 -4.74 9.20
N GLN A 42 5.55 -4.75 8.45
CA GLN A 42 5.52 -4.41 7.03
C GLN A 42 4.89 -5.55 6.24
N LYS A 43 3.82 -5.24 5.54
CA LYS A 43 2.99 -6.23 4.82
C LYS A 43 2.96 -6.00 3.33
N LEU A 44 3.35 -4.80 2.90
CA LEU A 44 3.35 -4.42 1.49
C LEU A 44 4.43 -5.18 0.74
N ILE A 45 4.04 -5.81 -0.39
CA ILE A 45 4.98 -6.43 -1.34
C ILE A 45 4.90 -5.66 -2.65
N ILE A 46 6.05 -5.47 -3.28
CA ILE A 46 6.16 -4.97 -4.66
C ILE A 46 6.94 -5.99 -5.47
N GLY A 47 6.42 -6.34 -6.65
CA GLY A 47 7.07 -7.21 -7.62
C GLY A 47 7.08 -6.62 -9.01
N ALA A 48 8.12 -6.91 -9.79
CA ALA A 48 8.19 -6.56 -11.20
C ALA A 48 7.10 -7.26 -12.00
N GLY A 49 6.53 -6.56 -12.98
CA GLY A 49 5.53 -7.11 -13.90
C GLY A 49 4.18 -7.40 -13.21
N ASN A 50 3.51 -8.45 -13.68
CA ASN A 50 2.10 -8.73 -13.35
C ASN A 50 1.91 -9.90 -12.38
N SER A 51 2.96 -10.37 -11.73
CA SER A 51 2.88 -11.55 -10.86
C SER A 51 3.88 -11.48 -9.70
N LEU A 52 3.55 -12.21 -8.64
CA LEU A 52 4.45 -12.49 -7.53
C LEU A 52 4.72 -14.00 -7.45
N ALA A 53 5.79 -14.37 -6.79
CA ALA A 53 6.18 -15.75 -6.54
C ALA A 53 6.60 -15.94 -5.07
N ASN A 54 6.82 -17.18 -4.66
CA ASN A 54 7.25 -17.47 -3.28
C ASN A 54 8.67 -16.95 -2.98
N THR A 55 9.50 -16.82 -4.01
CA THR A 55 10.88 -16.33 -3.88
C THR A 55 11.22 -15.36 -5.00
N ASN A 56 12.24 -14.54 -4.79
CA ASN A 56 12.79 -13.67 -5.84
C ASN A 56 13.26 -14.46 -7.08
N ALA A 57 13.88 -15.61 -6.88
CA ALA A 57 14.36 -16.47 -7.97
C ALA A 57 13.20 -17.03 -8.82
N ALA A 58 12.10 -17.43 -8.17
CA ALA A 58 10.93 -18.02 -8.83
C ALA A 58 10.06 -16.97 -9.57
N ASN A 59 10.26 -15.68 -9.31
CA ASN A 59 9.58 -14.64 -10.07
C ASN A 59 10.17 -14.57 -11.49
N THR A 60 9.33 -14.84 -12.51
CA THR A 60 9.73 -14.92 -13.92
C THR A 60 9.79 -13.59 -14.63
N ASN A 61 9.28 -12.51 -14.00
CA ASN A 61 9.37 -11.17 -14.57
C ASN A 61 10.83 -10.68 -14.61
N THR A 62 11.08 -9.71 -15.48
CA THR A 62 12.44 -9.20 -15.71
C THR A 62 12.52 -7.70 -15.48
N LEU A 63 13.68 -7.25 -15.06
CA LEU A 63 14.09 -5.85 -15.03
C LEU A 63 15.29 -5.69 -15.95
N THR A 64 15.41 -4.53 -16.58
CA THR A 64 16.60 -4.14 -17.34
C THR A 64 17.66 -3.57 -16.38
N ASP A 65 18.92 -3.72 -16.72
CA ASP A 65 20.01 -3.13 -15.96
C ASP A 65 19.83 -1.62 -15.78
N GLY A 66 20.09 -1.10 -14.59
CA GLY A 66 19.85 0.29 -14.22
C GLY A 66 18.41 0.64 -13.85
N GLN A 67 17.49 -0.33 -13.83
CA GLN A 67 16.13 -0.11 -13.34
C GLN A 67 16.05 -0.29 -11.82
N PHE A 68 15.51 0.74 -11.14
CA PHE A 68 15.28 0.77 -9.69
C PHE A 68 13.91 1.38 -9.40
N LEU A 69 13.06 0.67 -8.72
CA LEU A 69 11.84 1.21 -8.13
C LEU A 69 11.90 1.01 -6.62
N LEU A 70 12.05 2.11 -5.90
CA LEU A 70 12.12 2.12 -4.44
C LEU A 70 10.94 2.89 -3.88
N VAL A 71 10.47 2.45 -2.73
CA VAL A 71 9.42 3.13 -1.97
C VAL A 71 9.83 3.24 -0.52
N GLY A 72 9.45 4.34 0.12
CA GLY A 72 9.60 4.54 1.55
C GLY A 72 8.35 5.20 2.11
N ASP A 73 7.98 4.86 3.33
CA ASP A 73 6.77 5.39 3.95
C ASP A 73 7.02 6.54 4.93
N ASN A 74 5.94 7.20 5.34
CA ASN A 74 5.95 8.31 6.30
C ASN A 74 6.04 7.85 7.77
N GLY A 75 6.22 6.56 8.06
CA GLY A 75 6.31 6.01 9.42
C GLY A 75 4.99 5.92 10.17
N LEU A 76 3.87 6.26 9.54
CA LEU A 76 2.55 6.26 10.18
C LEU A 76 1.86 4.89 10.07
N LYS A 77 0.64 4.76 10.65
CA LYS A 77 -0.07 3.48 10.78
C LYS A 77 -0.53 2.93 9.43
N GLN A 78 -0.28 1.65 9.21
CA GLN A 78 -0.75 0.88 8.06
C GLN A 78 -2.13 0.27 8.35
N SER A 79 -3.09 1.13 8.64
CA SER A 79 -4.49 0.77 8.93
C SER A 79 -5.45 1.86 8.47
N LEU A 80 -6.71 1.49 8.23
CA LEU A 80 -7.78 2.40 7.78
C LEU A 80 -8.17 3.36 8.90
N THR A 81 -7.57 4.52 8.96
CA THR A 81 -7.78 5.53 10.02
C THR A 81 -8.06 6.93 9.49
N THR A 82 -7.64 7.23 8.27
CA THR A 82 -7.82 8.56 7.67
C THR A 82 -9.03 8.55 6.73
N PRO A 83 -10.03 9.42 6.91
CA PRO A 83 -11.17 9.49 6.02
C PRO A 83 -10.76 9.73 4.56
N LEU A 84 -11.33 8.96 3.65
CA LEU A 84 -11.21 9.14 2.20
C LEU A 84 -12.44 8.50 1.55
N ALA A 85 -13.34 9.30 1.02
CA ALA A 85 -14.54 8.82 0.36
C ALA A 85 -14.29 8.59 -1.14
N TYR A 86 -14.68 7.42 -1.64
CA TYR A 86 -14.74 7.10 -3.06
C TYR A 86 -15.90 6.16 -3.30
N THR A 87 -16.82 6.53 -4.19
CA THR A 87 -18.07 5.82 -4.46
C THR A 87 -18.14 5.36 -5.91
N GLY A 88 -18.90 4.31 -6.17
CA GLY A 88 -19.13 3.78 -7.53
C GLY A 88 -17.93 3.06 -8.14
N GLY A 89 -16.93 2.72 -7.37
CA GLY A 89 -15.79 1.94 -7.85
C GLY A 89 -16.15 0.46 -8.12
N SER A 90 -15.47 -0.16 -9.09
CA SER A 90 -15.73 -1.55 -9.49
C SER A 90 -15.53 -2.59 -8.39
N ASN A 91 -14.76 -2.25 -7.35
CA ASN A 91 -14.55 -3.09 -6.15
C ASN A 91 -15.38 -2.62 -4.95
N GLY A 92 -16.39 -1.75 -5.18
CA GLY A 92 -17.26 -1.14 -4.18
C GLY A 92 -16.70 0.14 -3.57
N ASP A 93 -17.46 0.71 -2.64
CA ASP A 93 -17.15 2.00 -2.03
C ASP A 93 -16.00 1.93 -1.04
N VAL A 94 -15.34 3.07 -0.84
CA VAL A 94 -14.26 3.30 0.12
C VAL A 94 -14.68 4.42 1.08
N ASN A 95 -14.34 4.30 2.35
CA ASN A 95 -14.60 5.35 3.34
C ASN A 95 -13.36 5.78 4.14
N TYR A 96 -12.29 4.97 4.12
CA TYR A 96 -11.03 5.27 4.80
C TYR A 96 -9.82 4.84 3.98
N ARG A 97 -8.70 5.54 4.16
CA ARG A 97 -7.36 5.12 3.71
C ARG A 97 -6.45 4.85 4.89
N PHE A 98 -5.31 4.25 4.61
CA PHE A 98 -4.23 4.17 5.59
C PHE A 98 -3.71 5.58 5.93
N GLU A 99 -3.25 5.73 7.16
CA GLU A 99 -2.45 6.88 7.58
C GLU A 99 -1.08 6.84 6.90
N ALA A 100 -0.55 5.63 6.72
CA ALA A 100 0.68 5.39 5.97
C ALA A 100 0.52 5.82 4.50
N VAL A 101 1.52 6.56 4.04
CA VAL A 101 1.68 6.99 2.65
C VAL A 101 3.09 6.60 2.22
N TRP A 102 3.19 6.00 1.05
CA TRP A 102 4.47 5.66 0.42
C TRP A 102 4.80 6.68 -0.67
N LYS A 103 6.06 7.13 -0.69
CA LYS A 103 6.63 7.89 -1.80
C LYS A 103 7.41 6.97 -2.72
N VAL A 104 7.33 7.21 -4.01
CA VAL A 104 7.97 6.41 -5.06
C VAL A 104 9.21 7.13 -5.59
N GLN A 105 10.31 6.42 -5.73
CA GLN A 105 11.40 6.80 -6.61
C GLN A 105 11.60 5.71 -7.67
N ASN A 106 11.38 6.09 -8.93
CA ASN A 106 11.50 5.21 -10.09
C ASN A 106 12.61 5.71 -10.99
N THR A 107 13.74 5.03 -10.97
CA THR A 107 14.93 5.32 -11.79
C THR A 107 15.01 4.27 -12.90
N GLY A 108 15.33 4.69 -14.13
CA GLY A 108 15.41 3.79 -15.28
C GLY A 108 14.05 3.30 -15.80
N ALA A 109 12.96 4.00 -15.43
CA ALA A 109 11.61 3.76 -15.94
C ALA A 109 11.14 2.29 -15.76
N VAL A 110 11.15 1.79 -14.53
CA VAL A 110 10.48 0.53 -14.21
C VAL A 110 9.02 0.67 -14.61
N GLY A 111 8.56 -0.23 -15.47
CA GLY A 111 7.20 -0.21 -16.01
C GLY A 111 6.17 -0.75 -15.01
N ASN A 112 5.36 -1.68 -15.48
CA ASN A 112 4.29 -2.26 -14.66
C ASN A 112 4.84 -3.08 -13.49
N VAL A 113 4.20 -2.94 -12.33
CA VAL A 113 4.53 -3.68 -11.11
C VAL A 113 3.28 -4.22 -10.46
N THR A 114 3.41 -5.32 -9.74
CA THR A 114 2.38 -5.84 -8.84
C THR A 114 2.60 -5.30 -7.44
N VAL A 115 1.61 -4.59 -6.92
CA VAL A 115 1.54 -4.19 -5.51
C VAL A 115 0.57 -5.12 -4.79
N ALA A 116 0.97 -5.66 -3.65
CA ALA A 116 0.20 -6.64 -2.90
C ALA A 116 0.08 -6.30 -1.42
N TRP A 117 -1.10 -6.57 -0.86
CA TRP A 117 -1.40 -6.44 0.56
C TRP A 117 -2.15 -7.69 1.05
N PRO A 118 -1.89 -8.21 2.27
CA PRO A 118 -2.61 -9.37 2.79
C PRO A 118 -4.12 -9.19 2.72
N LYS A 119 -4.82 -10.25 2.29
CA LYS A 119 -6.29 -10.27 2.24
C LYS A 119 -6.90 -10.01 3.62
N GLY A 120 -8.00 -9.26 3.65
CA GLY A 120 -8.75 -8.99 4.89
C GLY A 120 -9.35 -7.60 4.96
N ILE A 121 -9.04 -6.71 4.01
CA ILE A 121 -9.68 -5.39 3.90
C ILE A 121 -10.77 -5.46 2.84
N LYS A 122 -11.99 -5.05 3.20
CA LYS A 122 -13.10 -4.98 2.25
C LYS A 122 -12.90 -3.83 1.27
N ASN A 123 -13.24 -4.07 -0.01
CA ASN A 123 -13.16 -3.08 -1.08
C ASN A 123 -11.77 -2.43 -1.16
N LEU A 124 -10.71 -3.25 -1.12
CA LEU A 124 -9.34 -2.74 -1.10
C LEU A 124 -8.97 -2.10 -2.43
N TYR A 125 -8.43 -0.90 -2.38
CA TYR A 125 -7.86 -0.17 -3.51
C TYR A 125 -6.43 0.29 -3.22
N LEU A 126 -5.60 0.28 -4.24
CA LEU A 126 -4.40 1.10 -4.31
C LEU A 126 -4.81 2.49 -4.80
N VAL A 127 -4.46 3.52 -4.06
CA VAL A 127 -4.75 4.92 -4.41
C VAL A 127 -3.46 5.64 -4.70
N GLN A 128 -3.33 6.17 -5.93
CA GLN A 128 -2.16 6.90 -6.41
C GLN A 128 -2.49 8.38 -6.54
N SER A 129 -1.54 9.27 -6.21
CA SER A 129 -1.69 10.71 -6.31
C SER A 129 -0.33 11.39 -6.52
N SER A 130 -0.33 12.56 -7.15
CA SER A 130 0.82 13.48 -7.12
C SER A 130 0.86 14.31 -5.82
N ASP A 131 -0.24 14.30 -5.06
CA ASP A 131 -0.38 14.99 -3.78
C ASP A 131 -0.34 13.99 -2.61
N GLN A 132 0.58 14.21 -1.68
CA GLN A 132 0.75 13.37 -0.50
C GLN A 132 -0.45 13.38 0.46
N THR A 133 -1.32 14.38 0.37
CA THR A 133 -2.54 14.49 1.20
C THR A 133 -3.73 13.75 0.62
N PHE A 134 -3.69 13.42 -0.67
CA PHE A 134 -4.81 12.82 -1.42
C PHE A 134 -6.07 13.69 -1.45
N ALA A 135 -5.89 15.00 -1.44
CA ALA A 135 -7.00 15.95 -1.48
C ALA A 135 -7.77 15.94 -2.82
N GLY A 136 -7.13 15.51 -3.91
CA GLY A 136 -7.77 15.41 -5.23
C GLY A 136 -6.85 14.82 -6.28
N GLY A 137 -7.39 14.57 -7.48
CA GLY A 137 -6.64 14.00 -8.60
C GLY A 137 -6.16 12.55 -8.37
N ASN A 138 -6.88 11.81 -7.54
CA ASN A 138 -6.51 10.45 -7.15
C ASN A 138 -6.93 9.43 -8.22
N THR A 139 -6.05 8.46 -8.46
CA THR A 139 -6.36 7.27 -9.26
C THR A 139 -6.58 6.09 -8.33
N TYR A 140 -7.72 5.42 -8.48
CA TYR A 140 -8.11 4.26 -7.68
C TYR A 140 -7.99 2.98 -8.50
N THR A 141 -7.09 2.08 -8.13
CA THR A 141 -6.94 0.77 -8.78
C THR A 141 -7.44 -0.32 -7.83
N PRO A 142 -8.49 -1.09 -8.21
CA PRO A 142 -9.01 -2.16 -7.37
C PRO A 142 -7.95 -3.24 -7.13
N MET A 143 -7.83 -3.69 -5.89
CA MET A 143 -6.97 -4.82 -5.50
C MET A 143 -7.85 -6.06 -5.31
N SER A 144 -8.44 -6.54 -6.40
CA SER A 144 -9.42 -7.65 -6.39
C SER A 144 -8.82 -9.00 -6.82
N THR A 145 -7.67 -8.99 -7.47
CA THR A 145 -6.95 -10.22 -7.84
C THR A 145 -6.23 -10.79 -6.63
N GLU A 146 -6.35 -12.10 -6.42
CA GLU A 146 -5.69 -12.78 -5.30
C GLU A 146 -4.46 -13.56 -5.77
N VAL A 147 -3.42 -13.55 -4.97
CA VAL A 147 -2.22 -14.39 -5.13
C VAL A 147 -1.79 -14.94 -3.79
N THR A 148 -1.31 -16.19 -3.78
CA THR A 148 -0.74 -16.77 -2.56
C THR A 148 0.79 -16.71 -2.64
N VAL A 149 1.41 -16.11 -1.63
CA VAL A 149 2.86 -16.05 -1.48
C VAL A 149 3.23 -16.63 -0.11
N ASN A 150 4.01 -17.69 -0.09
CA ASN A 150 4.44 -18.39 1.13
C ASN A 150 3.27 -18.73 2.08
N GLY A 151 2.15 -19.20 1.52
CA GLY A 151 0.95 -19.60 2.30
C GLY A 151 0.05 -18.45 2.74
N VAL A 152 0.41 -17.20 2.47
CA VAL A 152 -0.43 -16.03 2.76
C VAL A 152 -1.13 -15.58 1.49
N VAL A 153 -2.44 -15.34 1.58
CA VAL A 153 -3.25 -14.80 0.48
C VAL A 153 -3.16 -13.28 0.49
N TYR A 154 -2.83 -12.70 -0.65
CA TYR A 154 -2.73 -11.26 -0.88
C TYR A 154 -3.76 -10.81 -1.91
N ASN A 155 -4.33 -9.64 -1.70
CA ASN A 155 -4.99 -8.86 -2.74
C ASN A 155 -3.96 -8.05 -3.51
N THR A 156 -4.08 -7.98 -4.84
CA THR A 156 -3.07 -7.35 -5.72
C THR A 156 -3.68 -6.35 -6.68
N ALA A 157 -2.87 -5.34 -7.03
CA ALA A 157 -3.10 -4.45 -8.17
C ALA A 157 -1.85 -4.42 -9.06
N ASN A 158 -2.08 -4.37 -10.38
CA ASN A 158 -1.03 -4.15 -11.37
C ASN A 158 -1.07 -2.69 -11.81
N VAL A 159 0.01 -1.97 -11.57
CA VAL A 159 0.08 -0.51 -11.78
C VAL A 159 1.47 -0.10 -12.27
N THR A 160 1.55 1.08 -12.89
CA THR A 160 2.81 1.79 -13.07
C THR A 160 2.93 2.83 -11.96
N LEU A 161 4.05 2.83 -11.24
CA LEU A 161 4.35 3.79 -10.19
C LEU A 161 5.33 4.83 -10.73
N ALA A 162 4.86 6.06 -10.95
CA ALA A 162 5.66 7.14 -11.51
C ALA A 162 6.67 7.68 -10.49
N ASN A 163 7.79 8.20 -10.97
CA ASN A 163 8.79 8.84 -10.12
C ASN A 163 8.20 10.06 -9.40
N GLY A 164 8.42 10.16 -8.09
CA GLY A 164 7.90 11.24 -7.23
C GLY A 164 6.43 11.10 -6.82
N GLN A 165 5.71 10.10 -7.35
CA GLN A 165 4.32 9.83 -7.00
C GLN A 165 4.19 9.32 -5.57
N PHE A 166 3.02 9.54 -4.99
CA PHE A 166 2.61 8.95 -3.71
C PHE A 166 1.56 7.88 -3.93
N PHE A 167 1.50 6.91 -3.03
CA PHE A 167 0.36 6.00 -2.96
C PHE A 167 0.03 5.63 -1.52
N THR A 168 -1.19 5.19 -1.33
CA THR A 168 -1.71 4.61 -0.08
C THR A 168 -2.67 3.48 -0.39
N LEU A 169 -3.10 2.77 0.62
CA LEU A 169 -4.16 1.78 0.50
C LEU A 169 -5.45 2.33 1.12
N ALA A 170 -6.57 2.06 0.47
CA ALA A 170 -7.88 2.49 0.93
C ALA A 170 -8.87 1.33 0.86
N GLY A 171 -9.90 1.39 1.69
CA GLY A 171 -10.90 0.33 1.75
C GLY A 171 -12.13 0.76 2.52
N TYR A 172 -13.01 -0.19 2.75
CA TYR A 172 -14.23 0.05 3.50
C TYR A 172 -14.08 -0.49 4.93
N LEU A 173 -14.06 0.42 5.89
CA LEU A 173 -14.06 0.08 7.31
C LEU A 173 -15.51 -0.15 7.75
N HIS A 174 -15.80 -1.41 8.10
CA HIS A 174 -17.07 -1.78 8.71
C HIS A 174 -17.05 -1.55 10.22
N ALA A 175 -18.24 -1.56 10.80
CA ALA A 175 -18.44 -1.77 12.24
C ALA A 175 -17.77 -3.09 12.69
N PRO A 176 -17.47 -3.25 13.99
CA PRO A 176 -16.93 -4.50 14.53
C PRO A 176 -17.77 -5.73 14.12
N GLY A 177 -17.09 -6.82 13.79
CA GLY A 177 -17.73 -8.05 13.32
C GLY A 177 -18.04 -8.12 11.83
N GLY A 178 -17.67 -7.10 11.03
CA GLY A 178 -17.89 -7.11 9.58
C GLY A 178 -19.35 -6.94 9.15
N VAL A 179 -20.24 -6.64 10.09
CA VAL A 179 -21.66 -6.43 9.84
C VAL A 179 -21.86 -5.01 9.31
N VAL A 180 -22.67 -4.86 8.26
CA VAL A 180 -23.16 -3.53 7.87
C VAL A 180 -24.13 -3.09 8.95
N SER A 181 -23.65 -2.26 9.88
CA SER A 181 -24.49 -1.66 10.90
C SER A 181 -24.89 -0.25 10.48
N SER A 182 -26.17 0.05 10.54
CA SER A 182 -26.68 1.41 10.38
C SER A 182 -26.34 2.30 11.59
N LEU A 183 -25.88 1.69 12.68
CA LEU A 183 -25.49 2.37 13.89
C LEU A 183 -24.28 1.65 14.50
N TRP A 184 -23.14 2.38 14.59
CA TRP A 184 -21.93 1.89 15.24
C TRP A 184 -21.42 2.91 16.24
N TYR A 185 -21.40 2.52 17.51
CA TYR A 185 -20.79 3.30 18.57
C TYR A 185 -19.34 2.84 18.79
N ARG A 186 -18.41 3.76 18.62
CA ARG A 186 -17.00 3.53 18.96
C ARG A 186 -16.73 4.10 20.35
N ALA A 187 -16.14 3.30 21.22
CA ALA A 187 -15.76 3.73 22.57
C ALA A 187 -14.71 4.86 22.58
N ASP A 188 -13.90 4.96 21.50
CA ASP A 188 -12.89 6.00 21.33
C ASP A 188 -13.41 7.27 20.61
N LYS A 189 -14.64 7.24 20.12
CA LYS A 189 -15.36 8.37 19.50
C LYS A 189 -16.64 8.65 20.29
N GLY A 190 -16.50 8.85 21.58
CA GLY A 190 -17.56 8.90 22.54
C GLY A 190 -18.87 9.45 22.05
N LEU A 191 -19.95 8.74 22.39
CA LEU A 191 -21.12 9.41 22.92
C LEU A 191 -20.58 10.25 24.09
N ALA A 192 -20.52 11.57 23.93
CA ALA A 192 -20.55 12.41 25.11
C ALA A 192 -22.03 12.41 25.55
N PRO A 193 -22.44 11.62 26.54
CA PRO A 193 -23.73 11.84 27.10
C PRO A 193 -23.67 13.24 27.67
N ALA A 194 -24.56 14.09 27.26
CA ALA A 194 -24.64 15.44 27.79
C ALA A 194 -24.76 15.42 29.33
N THR A 195 -25.27 14.36 29.90
CA THR A 195 -25.32 14.06 31.34
C THR A 195 -25.68 12.59 31.58
N GLY A 196 -24.85 11.85 32.31
CA GLY A 196 -25.18 10.55 32.85
C GLY A 196 -24.36 9.36 32.27
N ALA A 197 -24.20 8.33 33.08
CA ALA A 197 -23.57 7.07 32.69
C ALA A 197 -24.52 6.24 31.79
N VAL A 198 -23.97 5.59 30.77
CA VAL A 198 -24.72 4.55 30.03
C VAL A 198 -24.97 3.39 30.97
N THR A 199 -26.21 3.15 31.33
CA THR A 199 -26.59 2.16 32.34
C THR A 199 -26.97 0.79 31.74
N SER A 200 -27.15 0.71 30.44
CA SER A 200 -27.41 -0.56 29.75
C SER A 200 -27.06 -0.45 28.24
N TRP A 201 -26.64 -1.58 27.71
CA TRP A 201 -26.56 -1.83 26.26
C TRP A 201 -27.59 -2.92 25.95
N THR A 202 -28.45 -2.66 25.01
CA THR A 202 -29.29 -3.70 24.40
C THR A 202 -28.85 -3.89 22.97
N ASP A 203 -28.50 -5.12 22.60
CA ASP A 203 -28.18 -5.52 21.23
C ASP A 203 -29.40 -5.37 20.30
#